data_3c1d982c59d1f22d71e540c20eb47f31
#
_entry.id   3c1d982c59d1f22d71e540c20eb47f31
#
_cell.length_a   1.000
_cell.length_b   1.000
_cell.length_c   1.000
_cell.angle_alpha   90.00
_cell.angle_beta   90.00
_cell.angle_gamma   90.00
#
_symmetry.space_group_name_H-M   'P 1'
#
loop_
_entity.id
_entity.type
_entity.pdbx_description
1 polymer ?
#
loop_
_entity_poly.entity_id
_entity_poly.type
_entity_poly.pdbx_seq_one_letter_code
_entity_poly.pdbx_strand_id
1 'polypeptide(L)'
;MPAQLPPLTVADLQKEAHAFAIAESAHAEPSLFGVTDGKAVGTYFERKFQTDLLNRYAYPRGSSAKGIDFPGLDVDIKVTSIRQPQSACPFRSARQKIYGLGYSLLVFVYEKSDDAVARAARLDILHTIFIEQGRTADFQTTSGLLRLLDNQANRDDLLAFFAERMLPLDEIAAGILADEVLRTPPQLGYLTISNALQWRLQYSRAIEQAGAVQGLLRLQ
;
A
#
# COMPACT_ATOMS: atom_id res chain seq x y z
N MET A 1 19.46 30.46 16.43
CA MET A 1 18.34 29.49 16.54
C MET A 1 18.60 28.39 15.51
N PRO A 2 18.50 27.12 15.84
CA PRO A 2 18.54 26.08 14.81
C PRO A 2 17.43 26.34 13.78
N ALA A 3 17.79 26.24 12.49
CA ALA A 3 16.81 26.41 11.41
C ALA A 3 15.67 25.39 11.59
N GLN A 4 14.44 25.86 11.56
CA GLN A 4 13.27 24.99 11.64
C GLN A 4 13.23 24.15 10.36
N LEU A 5 13.17 22.82 10.49
CA LEU A 5 13.06 21.92 9.34
C LEU A 5 11.77 22.20 8.55
N PRO A 6 11.81 22.12 7.21
CA PRO A 6 10.62 22.31 6.39
C PRO A 6 9.60 21.20 6.65
N PRO A 7 8.29 21.46 6.50
CA PRO A 7 7.27 20.41 6.58
C PRO A 7 7.44 19.42 5.44
N LEU A 8 7.23 18.12 5.73
CA LEU A 8 7.25 17.07 4.72
C LEU A 8 5.97 17.16 3.87
N THR A 9 6.10 17.12 2.56
CA THR A 9 4.99 17.01 1.61
C THR A 9 4.97 15.63 0.94
N VAL A 10 3.85 15.28 0.27
CA VAL A 10 3.78 14.03 -0.51
C VAL A 10 4.82 14.02 -1.64
N ALA A 11 5.06 15.15 -2.30
CA ALA A 11 6.07 15.26 -3.35
C ALA A 11 7.49 15.06 -2.81
N ASP A 12 7.80 15.63 -1.64
CA ASP A 12 9.10 15.40 -0.98
C ASP A 12 9.24 13.92 -0.58
N LEU A 13 8.19 13.33 0.02
CA LEU A 13 8.19 11.92 0.40
C LEU A 13 8.48 11.01 -0.81
N GLN A 14 7.85 11.26 -1.96
CA GLN A 14 8.09 10.51 -3.19
C GLN A 14 9.53 10.67 -3.71
N LYS A 15 10.05 11.90 -3.72
CA LYS A 15 11.42 12.20 -4.13
C LYS A 15 12.43 11.51 -3.21
N GLU A 16 12.22 11.60 -1.91
CA GLU A 16 13.10 10.99 -0.91
C GLU A 16 13.03 9.46 -0.93
N ALA A 17 11.86 8.88 -1.20
CA ALA A 17 11.70 7.44 -1.37
C ALA A 17 12.53 6.91 -2.54
N HIS A 18 12.54 7.62 -3.67
CA HIS A 18 13.38 7.25 -4.82
C HIS A 18 14.88 7.33 -4.47
N ALA A 19 15.31 8.44 -3.88
CA ALA A 19 16.72 8.63 -3.50
C ALA A 19 17.18 7.59 -2.46
N PHE A 20 16.33 7.30 -1.48
CA PHE A 20 16.59 6.30 -0.45
C PHE A 20 16.68 4.88 -1.04
N ALA A 21 15.79 4.51 -1.97
CA ALA A 21 15.81 3.22 -2.63
C ALA A 21 17.15 2.96 -3.36
N ILE A 22 17.65 3.96 -4.08
CA ILE A 22 18.97 3.89 -4.77
C ILE A 22 20.10 3.71 -3.74
N ALA A 23 20.11 4.53 -2.68
CA ALA A 23 21.14 4.46 -1.65
C ALA A 23 21.13 3.12 -0.91
N GLU A 24 19.93 2.62 -0.56
CA GLU A 24 19.76 1.36 0.16
C GLU A 24 20.14 0.15 -0.69
N SER A 25 19.86 0.16 -1.99
CA SER A 25 20.27 -0.91 -2.91
C SER A 25 21.81 -1.04 -2.99
N ALA A 26 22.55 0.03 -2.75
CA ALA A 26 24.00 0.02 -2.71
C ALA A 26 24.58 -0.33 -1.31
N HIS A 27 23.73 -0.36 -0.28
CA HIS A 27 24.14 -0.57 1.11
C HIS A 27 24.28 -2.06 1.45
N ALA A 28 25.36 -2.43 2.15
CA ALA A 28 25.55 -3.75 2.75
C ALA A 28 25.23 -3.68 4.25
N GLU A 29 24.24 -4.46 4.69
CA GLU A 29 23.72 -4.41 6.05
C GLU A 29 24.04 -5.68 6.84
N PRO A 30 24.99 -5.64 7.79
CA PRO A 30 25.37 -6.82 8.58
C PRO A 30 24.25 -7.36 9.48
N SER A 31 23.37 -6.48 10.00
CA SER A 31 22.29 -6.90 10.90
C SER A 31 21.21 -7.73 10.24
N LEU A 32 21.15 -7.70 8.90
CA LEU A 32 20.20 -8.50 8.10
C LEU A 32 20.81 -9.80 7.56
N PHE A 33 22.09 -10.07 7.80
CA PHE A 33 22.72 -11.31 7.36
C PHE A 33 22.02 -12.53 7.94
N GLY A 34 21.57 -13.47 7.10
CA GLY A 34 20.86 -14.66 7.52
C GLY A 34 19.41 -14.44 7.99
N VAL A 35 18.92 -13.19 8.01
CA VAL A 35 17.54 -12.89 8.40
C VAL A 35 16.60 -13.28 7.26
N THR A 36 15.66 -14.19 7.52
CA THR A 36 14.65 -14.66 6.57
C THR A 36 13.24 -14.11 6.86
N ASP A 37 13.03 -13.52 8.04
CA ASP A 37 11.75 -12.94 8.42
C ASP A 37 11.51 -11.59 7.73
N GLY A 38 10.51 -11.56 6.84
CA GLY A 38 10.13 -10.35 6.11
C GLY A 38 9.66 -9.19 7.01
N LYS A 39 9.12 -9.49 8.20
CA LYS A 39 8.73 -8.46 9.17
C LYS A 39 9.97 -7.76 9.75
N ALA A 40 11.01 -8.52 10.06
CA ALA A 40 12.28 -7.96 10.56
C ALA A 40 12.93 -7.07 9.51
N VAL A 41 12.98 -7.52 8.24
CA VAL A 41 13.50 -6.73 7.11
C VAL A 41 12.67 -5.44 6.91
N GLY A 42 11.35 -5.56 6.92
CA GLY A 42 10.44 -4.41 6.79
C GLY A 42 10.66 -3.38 7.90
N THR A 43 10.72 -3.83 9.15
CA THR A 43 10.95 -2.95 10.31
C THR A 43 12.30 -2.22 10.24
N TYR A 44 13.37 -2.91 9.82
CA TYR A 44 14.67 -2.28 9.59
C TYR A 44 14.54 -1.15 8.56
N PHE A 45 13.98 -1.47 7.40
CA PHE A 45 13.87 -0.56 6.27
C PHE A 45 13.02 0.68 6.61
N GLU A 46 11.83 0.48 7.16
CA GLU A 46 10.92 1.56 7.57
C GLU A 46 11.57 2.50 8.58
N ARG A 47 12.23 1.96 9.62
CA ARG A 47 12.91 2.77 10.63
C ARG A 47 14.04 3.59 10.04
N LYS A 48 14.85 3.00 9.17
CA LYS A 48 15.98 3.68 8.52
C LYS A 48 15.48 4.83 7.65
N PHE A 49 14.47 4.58 6.80
CA PHE A 49 13.86 5.59 5.95
C PHE A 49 13.23 6.72 6.77
N GLN A 50 12.44 6.41 7.79
CA GLN A 50 11.83 7.41 8.66
C GLN A 50 12.89 8.24 9.41
N THR A 51 13.99 7.62 9.85
CA THR A 51 15.10 8.32 10.52
C THR A 51 15.77 9.30 9.56
N ASP A 52 16.01 8.89 8.31
CA ASP A 52 16.59 9.73 7.28
C ASP A 52 15.70 10.96 6.98
N LEU A 53 14.39 10.76 6.88
CA LEU A 53 13.43 11.85 6.69
C LEU A 53 13.42 12.84 7.86
N LEU A 54 13.48 12.36 9.11
CA LEU A 54 13.44 13.21 10.31
C LEU A 54 14.67 14.14 10.43
N ASN A 55 15.77 13.77 9.80
CA ASN A 55 16.95 14.64 9.74
C ASN A 55 16.77 15.83 8.79
N ARG A 56 15.76 15.78 7.92
CA ARG A 56 15.55 16.75 6.84
C ARG A 56 14.21 17.46 6.87
N TYR A 57 13.19 16.84 7.47
CA TYR A 57 11.82 17.32 7.46
C TYR A 57 11.16 17.26 8.84
N ALA A 58 10.26 18.22 9.09
CA ALA A 58 9.35 18.18 10.23
C ALA A 58 8.04 17.51 9.83
N TYR A 59 7.64 16.42 10.51
CA TYR A 59 6.35 15.76 10.32
C TYR A 59 5.91 15.00 11.59
N PRO A 60 4.61 14.84 11.83
CA PRO A 60 4.11 14.02 12.93
C PRO A 60 4.36 12.55 12.62
N ARG A 61 5.02 11.85 13.53
CA ARG A 61 5.17 10.40 13.43
C ARG A 61 3.82 9.70 13.59
N GLY A 62 3.61 8.65 12.82
CA GLY A 62 2.49 7.75 13.03
C GLY A 62 2.57 7.11 14.42
N SER A 63 1.41 6.88 15.02
CA SER A 63 1.30 6.04 16.20
C SER A 63 0.76 4.68 15.79
N SER A 64 1.21 3.61 16.45
CA SER A 64 0.66 2.26 16.25
C SER A 64 -0.86 2.18 16.43
N ALA A 65 -1.46 3.15 17.15
CA ALA A 65 -2.90 3.27 17.32
C ALA A 65 -3.66 3.76 16.06
N LYS A 66 -3.02 4.56 15.21
CA LYS A 66 -3.63 5.03 13.94
C LYS A 66 -3.31 4.12 12.75
N GLY A 67 -2.26 3.28 12.85
CA GLY A 67 -1.88 2.30 11.83
C GLY A 67 -1.46 2.91 10.49
N ILE A 68 -1.02 4.18 10.47
CA ILE A 68 -0.55 4.92 9.29
C ILE A 68 0.77 5.60 9.66
N ASP A 69 1.82 5.42 8.84
CA ASP A 69 3.17 5.92 9.13
C ASP A 69 3.28 7.44 9.04
N PHE A 70 2.60 8.05 8.09
CA PHE A 70 2.55 9.50 7.86
C PHE A 70 1.13 10.03 7.97
N PRO A 71 0.57 10.17 9.17
CA PRO A 71 -0.84 10.57 9.37
C PRO A 71 -1.15 11.98 8.87
N GLY A 72 -0.16 12.86 8.79
CA GLY A 72 -0.33 14.21 8.23
C GLY A 72 -0.36 14.26 6.70
N LEU A 73 0.00 13.15 6.02
CA LEU A 73 -0.03 13.00 4.57
C LEU A 73 -1.03 11.95 4.10
N ASP A 74 -1.67 11.22 5.01
CA ASP A 74 -2.50 10.04 4.73
C ASP A 74 -1.75 9.01 3.87
N VAL A 75 -0.50 8.70 4.24
CA VAL A 75 0.36 7.73 3.57
C VAL A 75 0.87 6.68 4.55
N ASP A 76 0.81 5.43 4.14
CA ASP A 76 1.35 4.29 4.86
C ASP A 76 2.48 3.62 4.05
N ILE A 77 3.56 3.18 4.71
CA ILE A 77 4.68 2.48 4.07
C ILE A 77 4.41 0.98 4.07
N LYS A 78 4.78 0.33 2.98
CA LYS A 78 4.83 -1.12 2.88
C LYS A 78 6.17 -1.54 2.26
N VAL A 79 6.84 -2.47 2.93
CA VAL A 79 8.09 -3.06 2.47
C VAL A 79 7.87 -4.55 2.27
N THR A 80 8.16 -5.07 1.09
CA THR A 80 7.83 -6.45 0.73
C THR A 80 8.86 -7.05 -0.20
N SER A 81 9.04 -8.38 -0.14
CA SER A 81 9.90 -9.10 -1.07
C SER A 81 9.23 -9.28 -2.43
N ILE A 82 10.02 -9.21 -3.52
CA ILE A 82 9.54 -9.51 -4.87
C ILE A 82 9.04 -10.94 -5.03
N ARG A 83 9.55 -11.88 -4.22
CA ARG A 83 9.13 -13.29 -4.27
C ARG A 83 7.66 -13.49 -3.91
N GLN A 84 7.14 -12.61 -3.03
CA GLN A 84 5.74 -12.60 -2.63
C GLN A 84 5.35 -11.17 -2.24
N PRO A 85 5.04 -10.30 -3.24
CA PRO A 85 4.80 -8.89 -3.02
C PRO A 85 3.44 -8.65 -2.37
N GLN A 86 3.38 -8.85 -1.06
CA GLN A 86 2.16 -8.71 -0.25
C GLN A 86 2.46 -8.23 1.17
N SER A 87 1.46 -7.63 1.81
CA SER A 87 1.50 -7.26 3.22
C SER A 87 0.17 -7.54 3.93
N ALA A 88 0.22 -7.64 5.26
CA ALA A 88 -0.99 -7.68 6.06
C ALA A 88 -1.65 -6.29 6.12
N CYS A 89 -2.98 -6.27 6.16
CA CYS A 89 -3.77 -5.07 6.37
C CYS A 89 -4.85 -5.37 7.42
N PRO A 90 -5.01 -4.52 8.45
CA PRO A 90 -6.13 -4.65 9.37
C PRO A 90 -7.45 -4.48 8.61
N PHE A 91 -8.37 -5.43 8.78
CA PHE A 91 -9.74 -5.26 8.31
C PHE A 91 -10.44 -4.18 9.15
N ARG A 92 -11.04 -3.23 8.48
CA ARG A 92 -11.89 -2.23 9.13
C ARG A 92 -13.33 -2.32 8.62
N SER A 93 -13.50 -2.49 7.32
CA SER A 93 -14.83 -2.51 6.69
C SER A 93 -14.72 -3.06 5.26
N ALA A 94 -15.75 -3.80 4.82
CA ALA A 94 -15.86 -4.28 3.44
C ALA A 94 -15.84 -3.14 2.42
N ARG A 95 -16.28 -1.93 2.82
CA ARG A 95 -16.24 -0.71 2.01
C ARG A 95 -14.84 -0.41 1.47
N GLN A 96 -13.77 -0.78 2.21
CA GLN A 96 -12.39 -0.60 1.76
C GLN A 96 -12.04 -1.39 0.49
N LYS A 97 -12.71 -2.51 0.22
CA LYS A 97 -12.52 -3.25 -1.04
C LYS A 97 -13.07 -2.50 -2.25
N ILE A 98 -14.03 -1.62 -2.04
CA ILE A 98 -14.73 -0.87 -3.09
C ILE A 98 -14.14 0.52 -3.26
N TYR A 99 -13.89 1.23 -2.16
CA TYR A 99 -13.49 2.65 -2.20
C TYR A 99 -12.04 2.88 -1.78
N GLY A 100 -11.28 1.80 -1.54
CA GLY A 100 -9.88 1.88 -1.11
C GLY A 100 -9.70 1.99 0.40
N LEU A 101 -8.45 1.94 0.81
CA LEU A 101 -8.06 1.84 2.22
C LEU A 101 -8.33 3.12 3.02
N GLY A 102 -8.56 4.25 2.36
CA GLY A 102 -8.72 5.56 2.98
C GLY A 102 -7.41 6.34 3.12
N TYR A 103 -6.31 5.78 2.60
CA TYR A 103 -4.98 6.39 2.56
C TYR A 103 -4.18 5.86 1.37
N SER A 104 -3.14 6.59 0.98
CA SER A 104 -2.20 6.19 -0.07
C SER A 104 -1.15 5.23 0.45
N LEU A 105 -0.52 4.45 -0.44
CA LEU A 105 0.56 3.53 -0.09
C LEU A 105 1.85 3.93 -0.77
N LEU A 106 2.95 3.95 0.00
CA LEU A 106 4.31 3.96 -0.51
C LEU A 106 4.88 2.55 -0.36
N VAL A 107 5.08 1.86 -1.48
CA VAL A 107 5.49 0.45 -1.48
C VAL A 107 6.90 0.29 -2.00
N PHE A 108 7.77 -0.30 -1.19
CA PHE A 108 9.12 -0.72 -1.58
C PHE A 108 9.14 -2.23 -1.79
N VAL A 109 9.59 -2.66 -2.95
CA VAL A 109 9.71 -4.08 -3.31
C VAL A 109 11.17 -4.43 -3.47
N TYR A 110 11.66 -5.31 -2.61
CA TYR A 110 13.07 -5.67 -2.55
C TYR A 110 13.34 -7.12 -2.97
N GLU A 111 14.54 -7.36 -3.46
CA GLU A 111 15.18 -8.66 -3.48
C GLU A 111 16.33 -8.66 -2.47
N LYS A 112 16.34 -9.64 -1.54
CA LYS A 112 17.39 -9.77 -0.54
C LYS A 112 18.41 -10.84 -0.98
N SER A 113 19.69 -10.50 -0.89
CA SER A 113 20.80 -11.43 -1.05
C SER A 113 21.75 -11.34 0.17
N ASP A 114 22.35 -12.47 0.55
CA ASP A 114 23.31 -12.56 1.63
C ASP A 114 24.71 -12.80 1.05
N ASP A 115 25.69 -11.98 1.44
CA ASP A 115 27.10 -12.19 1.17
C ASP A 115 27.74 -12.91 2.39
N ALA A 116 28.10 -14.17 2.20
CA ALA A 116 28.69 -15.01 3.26
C ALA A 116 30.12 -14.55 3.64
N VAL A 117 30.84 -13.92 2.72
CA VAL A 117 32.21 -13.43 2.96
C VAL A 117 32.17 -12.15 3.77
N ALA A 118 31.36 -11.17 3.33
CA ALA A 118 31.19 -9.91 4.04
C ALA A 118 30.32 -10.05 5.31
N ARG A 119 29.59 -11.17 5.46
CA ARG A 119 28.58 -11.40 6.52
C ARG A 119 27.58 -10.24 6.60
N ALA A 120 27.08 -9.82 5.44
CA ALA A 120 26.13 -8.75 5.30
C ALA A 120 25.05 -9.12 4.28
N ALA A 121 23.86 -8.55 4.43
CA ALA A 121 22.82 -8.66 3.41
C ALA A 121 22.76 -7.39 2.57
N ARG A 122 22.27 -7.51 1.36
CA ARG A 122 21.89 -6.40 0.49
C ARG A 122 20.40 -6.51 0.18
N LEU A 123 19.72 -5.37 0.23
CA LEU A 123 18.35 -5.21 -0.22
C LEU A 123 18.37 -4.45 -1.55
N ASP A 124 18.29 -5.18 -2.66
CA ASP A 124 18.13 -4.54 -3.97
C ASP A 124 16.69 -4.11 -4.14
N ILE A 125 16.42 -2.81 -4.17
CA ILE A 125 15.07 -2.26 -4.29
C ILE A 125 14.71 -2.23 -5.78
N LEU A 126 13.91 -3.20 -6.20
CA LEU A 126 13.54 -3.38 -7.60
C LEU A 126 12.42 -2.44 -8.04
N HIS A 127 11.50 -2.10 -7.12
CA HIS A 127 10.41 -1.20 -7.39
C HIS A 127 10.11 -0.33 -6.17
N THR A 128 9.95 0.96 -6.42
CA THR A 128 9.39 1.93 -5.47
C THR A 128 8.17 2.54 -6.14
N ILE A 129 6.98 2.26 -5.59
CA ILE A 129 5.73 2.70 -6.20
C ILE A 129 4.89 3.49 -5.19
N PHE A 130 4.20 4.52 -5.68
CA PHE A 130 3.22 5.26 -4.91
C PHE A 130 1.83 4.99 -5.47
N ILE A 131 0.94 4.47 -4.63
CA ILE A 131 -0.44 4.11 -4.97
C ILE A 131 -1.34 5.14 -4.30
N GLU A 132 -1.96 6.01 -5.08
CA GLU A 132 -2.92 6.99 -4.58
C GLU A 132 -4.13 6.31 -3.93
N GLN A 133 -4.70 6.93 -2.91
CA GLN A 133 -5.82 6.43 -2.10
C GLN A 133 -6.94 5.82 -2.96
N GLY A 134 -7.37 6.50 -4.03
CA GLY A 134 -8.44 6.01 -4.92
C GLY A 134 -8.07 4.73 -5.69
N ARG A 135 -6.79 4.35 -5.74
CA ARG A 135 -6.29 3.14 -6.40
C ARG A 135 -6.02 1.98 -5.45
N THR A 136 -6.18 2.18 -4.14
CA THR A 136 -5.94 1.16 -3.10
C THR A 136 -7.11 0.20 -2.89
N ALA A 137 -8.14 0.25 -3.72
CA ALA A 137 -9.27 -0.68 -3.71
C ALA A 137 -8.91 -2.04 -4.36
N ASP A 138 -9.79 -3.04 -4.15
CA ASP A 138 -9.65 -4.37 -4.74
C ASP A 138 -10.02 -4.36 -6.22
N PHE A 139 -9.09 -4.79 -7.08
CA PHE A 139 -9.30 -4.80 -8.53
C PHE A 139 -10.48 -5.66 -8.96
N GLN A 140 -10.60 -6.88 -8.43
CA GLN A 140 -11.65 -7.80 -8.86
C GLN A 140 -13.04 -7.29 -8.47
N THR A 141 -13.15 -6.74 -7.26
CA THR A 141 -14.40 -6.17 -6.77
C THR A 141 -14.79 -4.93 -7.57
N THR A 142 -13.86 -3.98 -7.73
CA THR A 142 -14.18 -2.72 -8.43
C THR A 142 -14.40 -2.91 -9.92
N SER A 143 -13.64 -3.77 -10.60
CA SER A 143 -13.87 -4.06 -12.02
C SER A 143 -15.20 -4.78 -12.26
N GLY A 144 -15.61 -5.66 -11.34
CA GLY A 144 -16.91 -6.31 -11.39
C GLY A 144 -18.06 -5.32 -11.22
N LEU A 145 -17.96 -4.44 -10.22
CA LEU A 145 -18.97 -3.40 -9.98
C LEU A 145 -19.10 -2.43 -11.14
N LEU A 146 -17.98 -1.96 -11.69
CA LEU A 146 -18.01 -1.04 -12.83
C LEU A 146 -18.69 -1.67 -14.05
N ARG A 147 -18.44 -2.97 -14.34
CA ARG A 147 -19.13 -3.70 -15.41
C ARG A 147 -20.63 -3.83 -15.16
N LEU A 148 -21.04 -4.07 -13.91
CA LEU A 148 -22.45 -4.15 -13.56
C LEU A 148 -23.13 -2.78 -13.77
N LEU A 149 -22.51 -1.70 -13.33
CA LEU A 149 -23.02 -0.34 -13.48
C LEU A 149 -23.12 0.06 -14.96
N ASP A 150 -22.12 -0.29 -15.79
CA ASP A 150 -22.15 -0.08 -17.24
C ASP A 150 -23.31 -0.82 -17.90
N ASN A 151 -23.75 -1.95 -17.34
CA ASN A 151 -24.91 -2.73 -17.77
C ASN A 151 -26.21 -2.31 -17.04
N GLN A 152 -26.23 -1.12 -16.41
CA GLN A 152 -27.43 -0.56 -15.75
C GLN A 152 -27.94 -1.44 -14.58
N ALA A 153 -27.06 -2.13 -13.87
CA ALA A 153 -27.42 -2.94 -12.72
C ALA A 153 -28.18 -2.12 -11.67
N ASN A 154 -29.16 -2.77 -11.07
CA ASN A 154 -29.95 -2.23 -9.96
C ASN A 154 -29.37 -2.63 -8.61
N ARG A 155 -30.07 -2.26 -7.53
CA ARG A 155 -29.67 -2.55 -6.15
C ARG A 155 -29.55 -4.05 -5.88
N ASP A 156 -30.50 -4.84 -6.39
CA ASP A 156 -30.55 -6.29 -6.13
C ASP A 156 -29.39 -7.01 -6.86
N ASP A 157 -29.00 -6.56 -8.05
CA ASP A 157 -27.83 -7.05 -8.77
C ASP A 157 -26.55 -6.81 -7.97
N LEU A 158 -26.42 -5.64 -7.32
CA LEU A 158 -25.27 -5.34 -6.47
C LEU A 158 -25.26 -6.18 -5.19
N LEU A 159 -26.41 -6.41 -4.57
CA LEU A 159 -26.52 -7.29 -3.40
C LEU A 159 -26.12 -8.72 -3.75
N ALA A 160 -26.60 -9.25 -4.89
CA ALA A 160 -26.20 -10.56 -5.39
C ALA A 160 -24.69 -10.65 -5.64
N PHE A 161 -24.08 -9.60 -6.24
CA PHE A 161 -22.65 -9.52 -6.46
C PHE A 161 -21.86 -9.49 -5.14
N PHE A 162 -22.31 -8.74 -4.13
CA PHE A 162 -21.65 -8.72 -2.82
C PHE A 162 -21.68 -10.11 -2.15
N ALA A 163 -22.78 -10.82 -2.26
CA ALA A 163 -22.92 -12.18 -1.75
C ALA A 163 -22.01 -13.16 -2.51
N GLU A 164 -21.99 -13.12 -3.85
CA GLU A 164 -21.11 -13.94 -4.69
C GLU A 164 -19.63 -13.72 -4.33
N ARG A 165 -19.24 -12.47 -4.09
CA ARG A 165 -17.88 -12.09 -3.69
C ARG A 165 -17.58 -12.33 -2.21
N MET A 166 -18.55 -12.85 -1.46
CA MET A 166 -18.41 -13.10 -0.01
C MET A 166 -17.86 -11.87 0.73
N LEU A 167 -18.38 -10.68 0.39
CA LEU A 167 -17.99 -9.49 1.13
C LEU A 167 -18.49 -9.62 2.58
N PRO A 168 -17.66 -9.31 3.58
CA PRO A 168 -18.03 -9.43 4.99
C PRO A 168 -18.97 -8.30 5.39
N LEU A 169 -20.26 -8.44 5.01
CA LEU A 169 -21.35 -7.49 5.22
C LEU A 169 -22.54 -8.23 5.81
N ASP A 170 -23.22 -7.62 6.76
CA ASP A 170 -24.57 -7.99 7.10
C ASP A 170 -25.56 -7.39 6.06
N GLU A 171 -26.82 -7.79 6.14
CA GLU A 171 -27.85 -7.39 5.18
C GLU A 171 -28.09 -5.87 5.16
N ILE A 172 -28.04 -5.21 6.31
CA ILE A 172 -28.23 -3.77 6.43
C ILE A 172 -27.04 -3.01 5.82
N ALA A 173 -25.83 -3.41 6.18
CA ALA A 173 -24.61 -2.82 5.64
C ALA A 173 -24.48 -3.03 4.12
N ALA A 174 -24.87 -4.21 3.62
CA ALA A 174 -24.90 -4.49 2.19
C ALA A 174 -25.87 -3.56 1.46
N GLY A 175 -27.07 -3.35 2.00
CA GLY A 175 -28.06 -2.43 1.43
C GLY A 175 -27.53 -0.99 1.35
N ILE A 176 -26.99 -0.47 2.44
CA ILE A 176 -26.40 0.87 2.48
C ILE A 176 -25.26 1.02 1.46
N LEU A 177 -24.38 0.02 1.37
CA LEU A 177 -23.25 0.03 0.45
C LEU A 177 -23.69 -0.07 -1.01
N ALA A 178 -24.74 -0.85 -1.33
CA ALA A 178 -25.32 -0.92 -2.67
C ALA A 178 -25.89 0.44 -3.11
N ASP A 179 -26.64 1.11 -2.22
CA ASP A 179 -27.16 2.45 -2.49
C ASP A 179 -26.03 3.50 -2.64
N GLU A 180 -24.91 3.35 -1.89
CA GLU A 180 -23.74 4.20 -2.05
C GLU A 180 -23.08 3.98 -3.43
N VAL A 181 -22.90 2.73 -3.87
CA VAL A 181 -22.29 2.38 -5.16
C VAL A 181 -23.11 2.90 -6.34
N LEU A 182 -24.43 2.84 -6.26
CA LEU A 182 -25.31 3.41 -7.31
C LEU A 182 -25.21 4.93 -7.40
N ARG A 183 -25.06 5.61 -6.26
CA ARG A 183 -24.92 7.08 -6.23
C ARG A 183 -23.51 7.55 -6.58
N THR A 184 -22.51 6.81 -6.16
CA THR A 184 -21.10 7.18 -6.27
C THR A 184 -20.31 5.96 -6.75
N PRO A 185 -20.24 5.71 -8.06
CA PRO A 185 -19.46 4.62 -8.61
C PRO A 185 -18.01 4.64 -8.12
N PRO A 186 -17.42 3.49 -7.78
CA PRO A 186 -16.04 3.43 -7.34
C PRO A 186 -15.07 3.70 -8.49
N GLN A 187 -13.84 4.11 -8.15
CA GLN A 187 -12.73 4.05 -9.07
C GLN A 187 -12.20 2.62 -9.18
N LEU A 188 -11.59 2.27 -10.32
CA LEU A 188 -10.92 0.99 -10.48
C LEU A 188 -9.74 0.89 -9.52
N GLY A 189 -9.77 -0.10 -8.62
CA GLY A 189 -8.68 -0.42 -7.72
C GLY A 189 -7.58 -1.25 -8.40
N TYR A 190 -6.39 -1.27 -7.80
CA TYR A 190 -5.24 -2.00 -8.37
C TYR A 190 -4.56 -2.95 -7.36
N LEU A 191 -5.13 -3.12 -6.18
CA LEU A 191 -4.70 -4.15 -5.24
C LEU A 191 -5.50 -5.43 -5.47
N THR A 192 -4.95 -6.58 -5.05
CA THR A 192 -5.74 -7.77 -4.80
C THR A 192 -5.85 -7.94 -3.29
N ILE A 193 -7.07 -7.86 -2.77
CA ILE A 193 -7.34 -7.92 -1.33
C ILE A 193 -8.03 -9.25 -1.01
N SER A 194 -7.38 -10.12 -0.23
CA SER A 194 -7.94 -11.42 0.15
C SER A 194 -9.18 -11.29 1.04
N ASN A 195 -10.01 -12.34 1.08
CA ASN A 195 -11.18 -12.44 1.96
C ASN A 195 -10.88 -13.23 3.26
N ALA A 196 -9.61 -13.47 3.59
CA ALA A 196 -9.22 -14.16 4.81
C ALA A 196 -9.51 -13.31 6.07
N LEU A 197 -9.52 -13.93 7.24
CA LEU A 197 -9.70 -13.25 8.53
C LEU A 197 -8.71 -12.10 8.75
N GLN A 198 -7.50 -12.22 8.20
CA GLN A 198 -6.54 -11.14 8.09
C GLN A 198 -6.36 -10.82 6.61
N TRP A 199 -6.73 -9.62 6.21
CA TRP A 199 -6.55 -9.19 4.83
C TRP A 199 -5.09 -9.15 4.43
N ARG A 200 -4.82 -9.66 3.23
CA ARG A 200 -3.54 -9.53 2.53
C ARG A 200 -3.73 -8.62 1.33
N LEU A 201 -2.92 -7.56 1.30
CA LEU A 201 -2.79 -6.70 0.13
C LEU A 201 -1.71 -7.29 -0.77
N GLN A 202 -2.04 -7.63 -2.00
CA GLN A 202 -1.10 -8.11 -3.01
C GLN A 202 -0.85 -6.99 -4.03
N TYR A 203 0.41 -6.78 -4.39
CA TYR A 203 0.86 -5.61 -5.15
C TYR A 203 1.21 -5.89 -6.60
N SER A 204 1.23 -7.17 -7.07
CA SER A 204 1.69 -7.54 -8.41
C SER A 204 1.07 -6.67 -9.51
N ARG A 205 -0.25 -6.48 -9.50
CA ARG A 205 -0.93 -5.63 -10.48
C ARG A 205 -0.53 -4.16 -10.39
N ALA A 206 -0.39 -3.62 -9.18
CA ALA A 206 0.03 -2.23 -9.00
C ALA A 206 1.48 -2.03 -9.49
N ILE A 207 2.37 -3.02 -9.26
CA ILE A 207 3.74 -2.99 -9.76
C ILE A 207 3.76 -3.00 -11.29
N GLU A 208 2.98 -3.89 -11.94
CA GLU A 208 2.90 -3.98 -13.40
C GLU A 208 2.38 -2.68 -14.04
N GLN A 209 1.39 -2.05 -13.44
CA GLN A 209 0.68 -0.89 -14.00
C GLN A 209 1.26 0.46 -13.54
N ALA A 210 2.23 0.46 -12.61
CA ALA A 210 2.87 1.68 -12.12
C ALA A 210 3.56 2.45 -13.26
N GLY A 211 3.26 3.74 -13.35
CA GLY A 211 3.73 4.64 -14.42
C GLY A 211 2.87 4.63 -15.70
N ALA A 212 1.99 3.64 -15.89
CA ALA A 212 1.09 3.55 -17.03
C ALA A 212 -0.33 4.05 -16.70
N VAL A 213 -0.70 4.02 -15.42
CA VAL A 213 -2.05 4.39 -14.96
C VAL A 213 -1.97 5.59 -14.03
N GLN A 214 -2.86 6.55 -14.23
CA GLN A 214 -3.00 7.70 -13.34
C GLN A 214 -3.30 7.25 -11.91
N GLY A 215 -2.54 7.78 -10.95
CA GLY A 215 -2.63 7.42 -9.53
C GLY A 215 -1.81 6.19 -9.12
N LEU A 216 -1.04 5.60 -10.07
CA LEU A 216 -0.01 4.59 -9.81
C LEU A 216 1.34 5.11 -10.32
N LEU A 217 2.13 5.72 -9.43
CA LEU A 217 3.41 6.30 -9.82
C LEU A 217 4.53 5.29 -9.62
N ARG A 218 5.37 5.14 -10.65
CA ARG A 218 6.64 4.43 -10.54
C ARG A 218 7.70 5.46 -10.16
N LEU A 219 8.27 5.31 -8.97
CA LEU A 219 9.33 6.18 -8.48
C LEU A 219 10.72 5.60 -8.82
N GLN A 220 10.79 4.25 -8.94
CA GLN A 220 11.94 3.49 -9.39
C GLN A 220 11.47 2.21 -10.09
#